data_519894b95ba3b659757db0abc825ce6e
#
_entry.id   519894b95ba3b659757db0abc825ce6e
#
_cell.length_a   1.000
_cell.length_b   1.000
_cell.length_c   1.000
_cell.angle_alpha   90.00
_cell.angle_beta   90.00
_cell.angle_gamma   90.00
#
_symmetry.space_group_name_H-M   'P 1'
#
loop_
_entity.id
_entity.type
_entity.pdbx_description
1 polymer ?
#
loop_
_entity_poly.entity_id
_entity_poly.type
_entity_poly.pdbx_seq_one_letter_code
_entity_poly.pdbx_strand_id
1 'polypeptide(L)'
;MNGPSQEIDQKNLISAIALSVGILMIWQYFNPPPPPVEMQDTAAVVKAQDGSTQPKPQGVTNVQSPADKPAVRPEVPLESYAIENTLQQVSLVNRDAAIQHWILKNEQYAVKTEGAADTPLELISGRLDTVKQTGFVSPALKIAVNGKDRSLSYRMKSKDANQVTLDWVDTQSNLRIERRLVLKKEQHRLDTELVLHNTGTAPVSYGVSVELQGIQDDANAEGSMFMPPLHMYESLCKTGGGFERLLGNDIVENVADGDPNTFTNDITWAGIGTRYFLSAVYSPDGALTSCASSVEPPKDGFTRFTNLVGIGDGLLQPGETVTRKYSVFMGPKKLSELSSGAVSLEDAIDFGMFHVMCKPMLWFMHIFFGFVANWGFAIIFLTILVKLITMPLTIKQYRSMAAMKTVQPQLKKMQEKYKDDKMRLQQEMMKLYKENQVNPLAGCLPMIIMMPIYFALYRTIYSAVELYQAPFGLWLTDLSVEDPTYITPLLL
;
A
#
# COMPACT_ATOMS: atom_id res chain seq x y z
N MET A 1 14.83 58.07 -14.60
CA MET A 1 15.15 57.09 -15.67
C MET A 1 14.35 55.85 -15.36
N ASN A 2 13.15 55.80 -15.92
CA ASN A 2 12.24 54.67 -15.70
C ASN A 2 12.62 53.54 -16.66
N GLY A 3 13.07 52.40 -16.14
CA GLY A 3 13.27 51.20 -16.93
C GLY A 3 11.95 50.65 -17.43
N PRO A 4 11.88 50.03 -18.62
CA PRO A 4 10.64 49.49 -19.18
C PRO A 4 10.19 48.30 -18.33
N SER A 5 8.98 48.41 -17.78
CA SER A 5 8.21 47.31 -17.21
C SER A 5 8.08 46.22 -18.27
N GLN A 6 8.60 45.00 -17.95
CA GLN A 6 8.35 43.80 -18.75
C GLN A 6 6.86 43.43 -18.61
N GLU A 7 6.03 43.92 -19.49
CA GLU A 7 4.76 43.26 -19.77
C GLU A 7 5.08 41.86 -20.30
N ILE A 8 4.94 40.87 -19.45
CA ILE A 8 4.88 39.46 -19.86
C ILE A 8 3.69 39.40 -20.81
N ASP A 9 3.96 39.13 -22.08
CA ASP A 9 2.96 39.07 -23.15
C ASP A 9 1.95 37.97 -22.77
N GLN A 10 0.86 38.35 -22.11
CA GLN A 10 -0.19 37.45 -21.59
C GLN A 10 -0.70 36.50 -22.65
N LYS A 11 -0.68 36.91 -23.91
CA LYS A 11 -1.06 36.05 -25.07
C LYS A 11 -0.12 34.87 -25.26
N ASN A 12 1.19 35.05 -25.05
CA ASN A 12 2.18 33.98 -25.19
C ASN A 12 2.11 33.01 -24.02
N LEU A 13 1.83 33.51 -22.81
CA LEU A 13 1.61 32.67 -21.63
C LEU A 13 0.34 31.83 -21.78
N ILE A 14 -0.75 32.45 -22.21
CA ILE A 14 -2.03 31.75 -22.48
C ILE A 14 -1.86 30.73 -23.61
N SER A 15 -1.10 31.05 -24.67
CA SER A 15 -0.83 30.11 -25.76
C SER A 15 0.03 28.93 -25.30
N ALA A 16 1.00 29.15 -24.43
CA ALA A 16 1.83 28.07 -23.87
C ALA A 16 1.02 27.15 -22.92
N ILE A 17 0.15 27.73 -22.10
CA ILE A 17 -0.78 26.97 -21.26
C ILE A 17 -1.78 26.19 -22.12
N ALA A 18 -2.37 26.82 -23.14
CA ALA A 18 -3.30 26.16 -24.06
C ALA A 18 -2.64 25.02 -24.84
N LEU A 19 -1.37 25.18 -25.25
CA LEU A 19 -0.60 24.13 -25.91
C LEU A 19 -0.32 22.96 -24.96
N SER A 20 0.04 23.25 -23.71
CA SER A 20 0.29 22.23 -22.69
C SER A 20 -0.99 21.46 -22.34
N VAL A 21 -2.10 22.16 -22.17
CA VAL A 21 -3.43 21.56 -21.97
C VAL A 21 -3.85 20.77 -23.20
N GLY A 22 -3.59 21.27 -24.41
CA GLY A 22 -3.87 20.56 -25.67
C GLY A 22 -3.08 19.25 -25.80
N ILE A 23 -1.82 19.23 -25.42
CA ILE A 23 -0.99 18.01 -25.39
C ILE A 23 -1.53 17.02 -24.36
N LEU A 24 -1.92 17.49 -23.16
CA LEU A 24 -2.54 16.66 -22.15
C LEU A 24 -3.89 16.10 -22.58
N MET A 25 -4.73 16.91 -23.27
CA MET A 25 -6.00 16.42 -23.81
C MET A 25 -5.81 15.40 -24.93
N ILE A 26 -4.81 15.60 -25.81
CA ILE A 26 -4.46 14.64 -26.85
C ILE A 26 -3.96 13.34 -26.22
N TRP A 27 -3.12 13.45 -25.18
CA TRP A 27 -2.65 12.27 -24.46
C TRP A 27 -3.80 11.53 -23.75
N GLN A 28 -4.73 12.23 -23.09
CA GLN A 28 -5.94 11.65 -22.51
C GLN A 28 -6.88 11.03 -23.55
N TYR A 29 -6.93 11.60 -24.76
CA TYR A 29 -7.73 11.04 -25.85
C TYR A 29 -7.18 9.68 -26.33
N PHE A 30 -5.85 9.52 -26.37
CA PHE A 30 -5.20 8.26 -26.72
C PHE A 30 -5.04 7.29 -25.54
N ASN A 31 -5.16 7.78 -24.30
CA ASN A 31 -5.18 7.02 -23.06
C ASN A 31 -6.35 7.51 -22.21
N PRO A 32 -7.59 7.18 -22.59
CA PRO A 32 -8.74 7.57 -21.80
C PRO A 32 -8.61 6.92 -20.41
N PRO A 33 -8.88 7.67 -19.32
CA PRO A 33 -9.03 7.06 -18.02
C PRO A 33 -10.15 6.01 -18.12
N PRO A 34 -10.03 4.84 -17.50
CA PRO A 34 -11.09 3.87 -17.48
C PRO A 34 -12.38 4.57 -17.01
N PRO A 35 -13.52 4.32 -17.67
CA PRO A 35 -14.78 4.92 -17.27
C PRO A 35 -15.05 4.56 -15.81
N PRO A 36 -15.61 5.48 -15.00
CA PRO A 36 -16.07 5.13 -13.67
C PRO A 36 -16.99 3.94 -13.81
N VAL A 37 -16.67 2.84 -13.16
CA VAL A 37 -17.51 1.65 -13.17
C VAL A 37 -18.76 2.03 -12.38
N GLU A 38 -19.83 2.40 -13.05
CA GLU A 38 -21.17 2.34 -12.48
C GLU A 38 -21.40 0.88 -12.07
N MET A 39 -21.27 0.61 -10.79
CA MET A 39 -21.61 -0.69 -10.23
C MET A 39 -23.11 -0.87 -10.41
N GLN A 40 -23.48 -1.50 -11.54
CA GLN A 40 -24.82 -1.99 -11.72
C GLN A 40 -25.06 -3.11 -10.71
N ASP A 41 -26.08 -2.91 -9.89
CA ASP A 41 -26.63 -3.92 -9.00
C ASP A 41 -26.80 -5.26 -9.75
N THR A 42 -25.86 -6.18 -9.57
CA THR A 42 -25.93 -7.55 -10.10
C THR A 42 -26.87 -8.45 -9.31
N ALA A 43 -27.86 -7.86 -8.60
CA ALA A 43 -28.90 -8.60 -7.90
C ALA A 43 -30.08 -9.07 -8.80
N ALA A 44 -30.02 -8.88 -10.11
CA ALA A 44 -31.18 -9.09 -10.99
C ALA A 44 -30.96 -9.97 -12.22
N VAL A 45 -29.99 -10.89 -12.25
CA VAL A 45 -29.88 -11.87 -13.36
C VAL A 45 -29.64 -13.27 -12.84
N VAL A 46 -30.58 -13.79 -12.02
CA VAL A 46 -30.85 -15.22 -11.92
C VAL A 46 -32.37 -15.39 -11.93
N LYS A 47 -32.95 -15.20 -13.10
CA LYS A 47 -34.30 -15.70 -13.39
C LYS A 47 -34.30 -16.31 -14.78
N ALA A 48 -34.58 -17.61 -14.74
CA ALA A 48 -35.21 -18.40 -15.78
C ALA A 48 -34.41 -18.77 -17.04
N GLN A 49 -33.87 -19.97 -17.02
CA GLN A 49 -34.19 -20.88 -18.12
C GLN A 49 -34.65 -22.22 -17.51
N ASP A 50 -35.97 -22.34 -17.49
CA ASP A 50 -36.68 -23.58 -17.25
C ASP A 50 -36.77 -24.32 -18.59
N GLY A 51 -36.50 -25.63 -18.59
CA GLY A 51 -36.84 -26.45 -19.74
C GLY A 51 -35.85 -27.53 -20.13
N SER A 52 -35.73 -28.62 -19.34
CA SER A 52 -35.68 -29.96 -19.93
C SER A 52 -35.89 -31.06 -18.89
N THR A 53 -36.88 -31.79 -19.13
CA THR A 53 -37.36 -33.11 -18.66
C THR A 53 -36.36 -33.99 -17.91
N GLN A 54 -36.71 -34.26 -16.64
CA GLN A 54 -36.17 -35.34 -15.82
C GLN A 54 -36.87 -36.68 -16.08
N PRO A 55 -36.20 -37.81 -15.93
CA PRO A 55 -36.80 -39.07 -15.53
C PRO A 55 -36.68 -39.23 -14.00
N LYS A 56 -37.81 -39.59 -13.40
CA LYS A 56 -38.04 -39.84 -12.00
C LYS A 56 -37.37 -41.15 -11.56
N PRO A 57 -36.56 -41.19 -10.49
CA PRO A 57 -36.26 -42.43 -9.78
C PRO A 57 -37.22 -42.62 -8.61
N GLN A 58 -37.66 -43.87 -8.49
CA GLN A 58 -38.53 -44.38 -7.47
C GLN A 58 -37.89 -44.40 -6.07
N GLY A 59 -38.75 -44.41 -5.09
CA GLY A 59 -38.53 -44.22 -3.67
C GLY A 59 -37.47 -45.12 -3.02
N VAL A 60 -36.79 -44.48 -2.08
CA VAL A 60 -36.05 -45.14 -1.01
C VAL A 60 -36.59 -44.62 0.32
N THR A 61 -37.03 -45.57 1.11
CA THR A 61 -37.62 -45.51 2.42
C THR A 61 -36.80 -44.63 3.39
N ASN A 62 -37.49 -43.70 4.02
CA ASN A 62 -37.05 -42.88 5.13
C ASN A 62 -36.67 -43.77 6.34
N VAL A 63 -35.37 -43.94 6.60
CA VAL A 63 -34.89 -44.37 7.92
C VAL A 63 -34.53 -43.10 8.67
N GLN A 64 -35.40 -42.69 9.57
CA GLN A 64 -35.12 -41.65 10.57
C GLN A 64 -34.00 -42.16 11.47
N SER A 65 -32.80 -41.66 11.27
CA SER A 65 -31.70 -41.72 12.25
C SER A 65 -31.99 -40.71 13.37
N PRO A 66 -31.80 -41.09 14.64
CA PRO A 66 -32.08 -40.18 15.76
C PRO A 66 -31.19 -38.93 15.59
N ALA A 67 -31.81 -37.76 15.67
CA ALA A 67 -31.09 -36.50 15.73
C ALA A 67 -30.20 -36.48 16.99
N ASP A 68 -28.91 -36.66 16.79
CA ASP A 68 -27.93 -36.36 17.83
C ASP A 68 -28.06 -34.87 18.19
N LYS A 69 -28.54 -34.63 19.41
CA LYS A 69 -28.47 -33.30 20.02
C LYS A 69 -27.03 -32.88 20.00
N PRO A 70 -26.70 -31.70 19.45
CA PRO A 70 -25.31 -31.20 19.50
C PRO A 70 -24.91 -31.17 20.98
N ALA A 71 -23.85 -31.91 21.34
CA ALA A 71 -23.26 -31.88 22.65
C ALA A 71 -22.88 -30.42 22.96
N VAL A 72 -23.52 -29.83 23.95
CA VAL A 72 -23.20 -28.48 24.45
C VAL A 72 -21.75 -28.51 24.92
N ARG A 73 -20.85 -27.98 24.11
CA ARG A 73 -19.46 -27.79 24.52
C ARG A 73 -19.45 -26.78 25.66
N PRO A 74 -18.71 -27.04 26.77
CA PRO A 74 -18.54 -26.00 27.77
C PRO A 74 -17.93 -24.77 27.09
N GLU A 75 -18.65 -23.66 27.08
CA GLU A 75 -18.16 -22.39 26.55
C GLU A 75 -16.93 -22.01 27.34
N VAL A 76 -15.77 -21.97 26.66
CA VAL A 76 -14.56 -21.44 27.26
C VAL A 76 -14.79 -19.93 27.46
N PRO A 77 -14.69 -19.39 28.68
CA PRO A 77 -14.86 -17.97 28.92
C PRO A 77 -13.95 -17.15 28.00
N LEU A 78 -14.45 -16.01 27.52
CA LEU A 78 -13.64 -15.13 26.71
C LEU A 78 -12.57 -14.48 27.59
N GLU A 79 -11.29 -14.78 27.31
CA GLU A 79 -10.15 -14.25 28.04
C GLU A 79 -9.28 -13.44 27.06
N SER A 80 -8.76 -12.31 27.55
CA SER A 80 -7.86 -11.43 26.80
C SER A 80 -6.45 -11.51 27.36
N TYR A 81 -5.45 -11.54 26.48
CA TYR A 81 -4.04 -11.60 26.79
C TYR A 81 -3.30 -10.48 26.10
N ALA A 82 -2.48 -9.73 26.84
CA ALA A 82 -1.59 -8.71 26.28
C ALA A 82 -0.14 -9.18 26.37
N ILE A 83 0.59 -9.00 25.28
CA ILE A 83 2.05 -9.15 25.17
C ILE A 83 2.64 -7.86 24.64
N GLU A 84 3.85 -7.51 25.06
CA GLU A 84 4.43 -6.22 24.69
C GLU A 84 5.96 -6.29 24.50
N ASN A 85 6.48 -5.33 23.75
CA ASN A 85 7.89 -5.03 23.64
C ASN A 85 8.11 -3.50 23.75
N THR A 86 9.31 -3.02 23.44
CA THR A 86 9.65 -1.59 23.49
C THR A 86 8.89 -0.74 22.50
N LEU A 87 8.44 -1.31 21.36
CA LEU A 87 7.82 -0.57 20.24
C LEU A 87 6.31 -0.63 20.22
N GLN A 88 5.72 -1.72 20.78
CA GLN A 88 4.30 -1.99 20.62
C GLN A 88 3.72 -2.89 21.71
N GLN A 89 2.39 -2.84 21.81
CA GLN A 89 1.59 -3.73 22.64
C GLN A 89 0.56 -4.42 21.76
N VAL A 90 0.43 -5.74 21.91
CA VAL A 90 -0.52 -6.56 21.16
C VAL A 90 -1.43 -7.28 22.16
N SER A 91 -2.74 -7.06 22.03
CA SER A 91 -3.76 -7.73 22.82
C SER A 91 -4.52 -8.72 21.95
N LEU A 92 -4.68 -9.93 22.42
CA LEU A 92 -5.39 -11.01 21.72
C LEU A 92 -6.38 -11.71 22.66
N VAL A 93 -7.39 -12.32 22.06
CA VAL A 93 -8.39 -13.13 22.78
C VAL A 93 -8.17 -14.61 22.51
N ASN A 94 -8.65 -15.45 23.44
CA ASN A 94 -8.56 -16.90 23.30
C ASN A 94 -9.45 -17.49 22.19
N ARG A 95 -10.46 -16.76 21.68
CA ARG A 95 -11.27 -17.20 20.53
C ARG A 95 -10.52 -16.90 19.24
N ASP A 96 -10.19 -17.95 18.49
CA ASP A 96 -9.39 -17.91 17.26
C ASP A 96 -7.98 -17.28 17.43
N ALA A 97 -7.59 -16.98 18.69
CA ALA A 97 -6.44 -16.17 19.04
C ALA A 97 -6.40 -14.87 18.22
N ALA A 98 -7.59 -14.25 18.05
CA ALA A 98 -7.74 -13.02 17.30
C ALA A 98 -7.08 -11.85 18.03
N ILE A 99 -6.36 -11.04 17.28
CA ILE A 99 -5.70 -9.85 17.80
C ILE A 99 -6.76 -8.74 17.89
N GLN A 100 -7.02 -8.22 19.09
CA GLN A 100 -7.99 -7.15 19.29
C GLN A 100 -7.39 -5.76 19.12
N HIS A 101 -6.17 -5.58 19.66
CA HIS A 101 -5.48 -4.31 19.64
C HIS A 101 -4.03 -4.52 19.24
N TRP A 102 -3.54 -3.60 18.39
CA TRP A 102 -2.13 -3.51 18.03
C TRP A 102 -1.74 -2.03 18.12
N ILE A 103 -1.10 -1.68 19.25
CA ILE A 103 -0.84 -0.31 19.65
C ILE A 103 0.64 -0.02 19.49
N LEU A 104 0.99 1.03 18.73
CA LEU A 104 2.36 1.53 18.61
C LEU A 104 2.68 2.47 19.77
N LYS A 105 3.82 2.23 20.44
CA LYS A 105 4.27 3.02 21.60
C LYS A 105 5.09 4.25 21.23
N ASN A 106 5.49 4.40 19.97
CA ASN A 106 6.29 5.52 19.52
C ASN A 106 5.44 6.80 19.47
N GLU A 107 5.86 7.82 20.23
CA GLU A 107 5.20 9.14 20.32
C GLU A 107 5.05 9.84 18.96
N GLN A 108 5.95 9.60 18.02
CA GLN A 108 5.84 10.16 16.67
C GLN A 108 4.53 9.77 15.98
N TYR A 109 4.03 8.54 16.24
CA TYR A 109 2.80 8.04 15.61
C TYR A 109 1.55 8.28 16.46
N ALA A 110 1.68 8.88 17.66
CA ALA A 110 0.55 9.12 18.55
C ALA A 110 -0.48 10.04 17.89
N VAL A 111 -1.76 9.71 18.06
CA VAL A 111 -2.86 10.54 17.56
C VAL A 111 -2.93 11.82 18.38
N LYS A 112 -2.67 12.95 17.74
CA LYS A 112 -2.71 14.27 18.34
C LYS A 112 -4.13 14.79 18.29
N THR A 113 -4.72 15.07 19.44
CA THR A 113 -6.07 15.65 19.55
C THR A 113 -5.95 17.03 20.20
N GLU A 114 -6.47 18.05 19.55
CA GLU A 114 -6.45 19.42 20.09
C GLU A 114 -7.11 19.48 21.49
N GLY A 115 -6.36 19.93 22.50
CA GLY A 115 -6.84 20.05 23.88
C GLY A 115 -6.92 18.78 24.69
N ALA A 116 -6.46 17.64 24.18
CA ALA A 116 -6.37 16.35 24.90
C ALA A 116 -4.94 15.82 24.90
N ALA A 117 -4.66 14.86 25.79
CA ALA A 117 -3.38 14.15 25.77
C ALA A 117 -3.27 13.29 24.51
N ASP A 118 -2.06 13.23 23.95
CA ASP A 118 -1.74 12.36 22.80
C ASP A 118 -2.05 10.91 23.15
N THR A 119 -2.75 10.21 22.25
CA THR A 119 -3.08 8.80 22.41
C THR A 119 -2.21 7.94 21.50
N PRO A 120 -1.67 6.81 21.96
CA PRO A 120 -0.89 5.90 21.13
C PRO A 120 -1.69 5.47 19.89
N LEU A 121 -1.01 5.35 18.74
CA LEU A 121 -1.66 4.94 17.50
C LEU A 121 -2.05 3.46 17.59
N GLU A 122 -3.33 3.19 17.42
CA GLU A 122 -3.87 1.86 17.26
C GLU A 122 -3.99 1.53 15.79
N LEU A 123 -3.30 0.47 15.32
CA LEU A 123 -3.34 0.04 13.93
C LEU A 123 -4.56 -0.84 13.62
N ILE A 124 -5.06 -1.58 14.62
CA ILE A 124 -6.25 -2.41 14.50
C ILE A 124 -7.39 -1.72 15.25
N SER A 125 -8.39 -1.27 14.54
CA SER A 125 -9.63 -0.84 15.15
C SER A 125 -10.46 -2.07 15.52
N GLY A 126 -10.41 -2.45 16.79
CA GLY A 126 -10.93 -3.72 17.33
C GLY A 126 -12.45 -3.87 17.33
N ARG A 127 -13.22 -3.07 16.59
CA ARG A 127 -14.68 -3.18 16.49
C ARG A 127 -15.12 -3.25 15.04
N LEU A 128 -15.33 -4.48 14.59
CA LEU A 128 -16.10 -4.78 13.38
C LEU A 128 -17.52 -4.17 13.38
N ASP A 129 -18.03 -3.75 14.54
CA ASP A 129 -19.40 -3.26 14.70
C ASP A 129 -19.54 -1.73 14.54
N THR A 130 -18.45 -0.98 14.48
CA THR A 130 -18.47 0.48 14.22
C THR A 130 -17.72 0.77 12.94
N VAL A 131 -18.41 0.71 11.83
CA VAL A 131 -17.98 0.96 10.44
C VAL A 131 -17.52 2.41 10.19
N LYS A 132 -17.00 3.11 11.18
CA LYS A 132 -16.57 4.51 11.06
C LYS A 132 -15.07 4.73 11.21
N GLN A 133 -14.25 3.67 11.29
CA GLN A 133 -12.81 3.82 11.42
C GLN A 133 -12.09 3.11 10.28
N THR A 134 -11.40 3.88 9.49
CA THR A 134 -10.38 3.39 8.56
C THR A 134 -9.25 2.77 9.35
N GLY A 135 -8.82 1.58 8.96
CA GLY A 135 -7.74 0.90 9.67
C GLY A 135 -7.52 -0.52 9.14
N PHE A 136 -6.47 -1.16 9.64
CA PHE A 136 -6.31 -2.59 9.45
C PHE A 136 -7.32 -3.34 10.34
N VAL A 137 -7.80 -4.45 9.82
CA VAL A 137 -8.55 -5.44 10.60
C VAL A 137 -7.56 -6.45 11.18
N SER A 138 -7.92 -7.07 12.28
CA SER A 138 -7.11 -8.12 12.92
C SER A 138 -6.68 -9.19 11.92
N PRO A 139 -5.37 -9.51 11.82
CA PRO A 139 -4.92 -10.69 11.12
C PRO A 139 -5.58 -11.94 11.70
N ALA A 140 -6.43 -12.58 10.91
CA ALA A 140 -7.22 -13.73 11.36
C ALA A 140 -6.60 -15.04 10.87
N LEU A 141 -6.25 -15.94 11.80
CA LEU A 141 -5.86 -17.30 11.45
C LEU A 141 -7.11 -18.11 11.10
N LYS A 142 -7.14 -18.65 9.90
CA LYS A 142 -8.16 -19.59 9.42
C LYS A 142 -7.57 -21.01 9.40
N ILE A 143 -8.25 -21.93 10.04
CA ILE A 143 -7.87 -23.35 10.01
C ILE A 143 -9.05 -24.16 9.49
N ALA A 144 -8.84 -24.82 8.37
CA ALA A 144 -9.77 -25.78 7.82
C ALA A 144 -9.36 -27.19 8.25
N VAL A 145 -10.32 -27.98 8.70
CA VAL A 145 -10.14 -29.39 9.07
C VAL A 145 -11.15 -30.23 8.28
N ASN A 146 -10.67 -31.17 7.51
CA ASN A 146 -11.48 -31.98 6.60
C ASN A 146 -12.37 -31.10 5.70
N GLY A 147 -11.79 -30.03 5.13
CA GLY A 147 -12.45 -29.09 4.22
C GLY A 147 -13.48 -28.15 4.87
N LYS A 148 -13.53 -28.09 6.21
CA LYS A 148 -14.45 -27.19 6.93
C LYS A 148 -13.67 -26.23 7.83
N ASP A 149 -13.98 -24.96 7.75
CA ASP A 149 -13.41 -23.95 8.66
C ASP A 149 -13.83 -24.23 10.10
N ARG A 150 -12.89 -24.04 11.00
CA ARG A 150 -13.06 -24.24 12.43
C ARG A 150 -12.82 -22.95 13.20
N SER A 151 -13.75 -22.60 14.06
CA SER A 151 -13.53 -21.62 15.12
C SER A 151 -12.87 -22.30 16.33
N LEU A 152 -11.78 -21.73 16.81
CA LEU A 152 -10.91 -22.32 17.79
C LEU A 152 -11.02 -21.56 19.11
N SER A 153 -11.49 -22.22 20.17
CA SER A 153 -11.49 -21.64 21.52
C SER A 153 -10.29 -22.19 22.29
N TYR A 154 -9.21 -21.44 22.27
CA TYR A 154 -7.95 -21.82 22.88
C TYR A 154 -8.01 -21.75 24.42
N ARG A 155 -7.16 -22.55 25.07
CA ARG A 155 -6.78 -22.41 26.48
C ARG A 155 -5.36 -21.89 26.57
N MET A 156 -5.11 -20.97 27.49
CA MET A 156 -3.77 -20.51 27.75
C MET A 156 -2.97 -21.60 28.43
N LYS A 157 -1.77 -21.92 27.86
CA LYS A 157 -0.81 -22.88 28.43
C LYS A 157 0.28 -22.16 29.22
N SER A 158 0.81 -21.07 28.69
CA SER A 158 1.80 -20.23 29.33
C SER A 158 1.76 -18.80 28.77
N LYS A 159 2.20 -17.82 29.56
CA LYS A 159 2.31 -16.42 29.18
C LYS A 159 3.53 -15.80 29.86
N ASP A 160 4.31 -15.04 29.04
CA ASP A 160 5.39 -14.15 29.46
C ASP A 160 5.12 -12.72 28.98
N ALA A 161 6.01 -11.78 29.25
CA ALA A 161 5.85 -10.39 28.83
C ALA A 161 5.66 -10.22 27.31
N ASN A 162 6.42 -10.97 26.50
CA ASN A 162 6.43 -10.87 25.03
C ASN A 162 5.97 -12.14 24.31
N GLN A 163 5.44 -13.13 25.04
CA GLN A 163 5.08 -14.43 24.47
C GLN A 163 3.82 -14.99 25.12
N VAL A 164 3.01 -15.69 24.31
CA VAL A 164 1.88 -16.49 24.80
C VAL A 164 1.82 -17.81 24.05
N THR A 165 1.54 -18.89 24.76
CA THR A 165 1.31 -20.23 24.19
C THR A 165 -0.13 -20.64 24.49
N LEU A 166 -0.84 -21.02 23.45
CA LEU A 166 -2.26 -21.38 23.46
C LEU A 166 -2.40 -22.82 22.98
N ASP A 167 -3.30 -23.58 23.59
CA ASP A 167 -3.59 -24.97 23.27
C ASP A 167 -5.09 -25.15 22.96
N TRP A 168 -5.39 -25.96 21.94
CA TRP A 168 -6.74 -26.33 21.57
C TRP A 168 -6.80 -27.79 21.15
N VAL A 169 -7.85 -28.47 21.58
CA VAL A 169 -8.08 -29.88 21.25
C VAL A 169 -9.49 -30.05 20.71
N ASP A 170 -9.61 -30.59 19.50
CA ASP A 170 -10.87 -31.00 18.92
C ASP A 170 -11.11 -32.49 19.16
N THR A 171 -12.08 -32.78 19.98
CA THR A 171 -12.48 -34.17 20.27
C THR A 171 -13.24 -34.85 19.13
N GLN A 172 -13.74 -34.07 18.15
CA GLN A 172 -14.44 -34.61 17.00
C GLN A 172 -13.49 -35.07 15.88
N SER A 173 -12.49 -34.24 15.57
CA SER A 173 -11.48 -34.55 14.56
C SER A 173 -10.23 -35.21 15.15
N ASN A 174 -10.13 -35.29 16.49
CA ASN A 174 -8.94 -35.75 17.22
C ASN A 174 -7.67 -34.96 16.81
N LEU A 175 -7.83 -33.66 16.53
CA LEU A 175 -6.76 -32.76 16.20
C LEU A 175 -6.42 -31.91 17.40
N ARG A 176 -5.14 -31.89 17.80
CA ARG A 176 -4.61 -30.96 18.78
C ARG A 176 -3.81 -29.89 18.07
N ILE A 177 -4.04 -28.63 18.45
CA ILE A 177 -3.34 -27.46 17.90
C ILE A 177 -2.70 -26.68 19.05
N GLU A 178 -1.39 -26.53 19.01
CA GLU A 178 -0.65 -25.64 19.90
C GLU A 178 -0.17 -24.43 19.08
N ARG A 179 -0.47 -23.22 19.54
CA ARG A 179 -0.08 -21.96 18.90
C ARG A 179 0.77 -21.15 19.86
N ARG A 180 2.02 -20.91 19.47
CA ARG A 180 2.96 -20.07 20.21
C ARG A 180 3.14 -18.76 19.46
N LEU A 181 2.88 -17.64 20.12
CA LEU A 181 3.04 -16.29 19.58
C LEU A 181 4.16 -15.59 20.37
N VAL A 182 5.13 -15.02 19.66
CA VAL A 182 6.30 -14.35 20.23
C VAL A 182 6.48 -12.99 19.57
N LEU A 183 6.32 -11.92 20.35
CA LEU A 183 6.59 -10.56 19.91
C LEU A 183 8.09 -10.29 19.96
N LYS A 184 8.70 -9.99 18.82
CA LYS A 184 10.16 -9.79 18.71
C LYS A 184 10.60 -8.48 19.36
N LYS A 185 11.74 -8.52 20.06
CA LYS A 185 12.38 -7.31 20.58
C LYS A 185 12.70 -6.33 19.45
N GLU A 186 12.40 -5.06 19.68
CA GLU A 186 12.81 -3.96 18.77
C GLU A 186 12.37 -4.11 17.30
N GLN A 187 11.31 -4.89 17.05
CA GLN A 187 10.72 -5.09 15.73
C GLN A 187 9.20 -5.08 15.81
N HIS A 188 8.54 -4.58 14.78
CA HIS A 188 7.08 -4.64 14.63
C HIS A 188 6.65 -6.01 14.06
N ARG A 189 7.10 -7.09 14.72
CA ARG A 189 6.96 -8.46 14.24
C ARG A 189 6.47 -9.42 15.31
N LEU A 190 5.43 -10.17 14.98
CA LEU A 190 4.87 -11.26 15.78
C LEU A 190 5.14 -12.59 15.08
N ASP A 191 6.06 -13.37 15.63
CA ASP A 191 6.33 -14.73 15.14
C ASP A 191 5.29 -15.69 15.70
N THR A 192 4.80 -16.57 14.84
CA THR A 192 3.83 -17.60 15.20
C THR A 192 4.38 -18.98 14.82
N GLU A 193 4.39 -19.88 15.77
CA GLU A 193 4.63 -21.30 15.56
C GLU A 193 3.34 -22.06 15.85
N LEU A 194 2.87 -22.81 14.86
CA LEU A 194 1.64 -23.58 14.91
C LEU A 194 2.00 -25.06 14.79
N VAL A 195 1.72 -25.82 15.84
CA VAL A 195 1.95 -27.28 15.88
C VAL A 195 0.59 -27.97 15.80
N LEU A 196 0.39 -28.77 14.75
CA LEU A 196 -0.80 -29.59 14.54
C LEU A 196 -0.43 -31.05 14.78
N HIS A 197 -1.17 -31.74 15.63
CA HIS A 197 -0.96 -33.13 15.97
C HIS A 197 -2.26 -33.92 15.83
N ASN A 198 -2.24 -34.98 14.99
CA ASN A 198 -3.36 -35.90 14.85
C ASN A 198 -3.30 -36.95 15.97
N THR A 199 -4.18 -36.82 16.95
CA THR A 199 -4.30 -37.74 18.09
C THR A 199 -5.26 -38.90 17.83
N GLY A 200 -5.86 -38.94 16.64
CA GLY A 200 -6.85 -39.93 16.23
C GLY A 200 -6.24 -41.15 15.54
N THR A 201 -7.10 -42.02 15.09
CA THR A 201 -6.77 -43.27 14.37
C THR A 201 -7.02 -43.18 12.85
N ALA A 202 -7.59 -42.05 12.37
CA ALA A 202 -7.85 -41.80 10.96
C ALA A 202 -7.04 -40.60 10.46
N PRO A 203 -6.66 -40.55 9.16
CA PRO A 203 -6.03 -39.38 8.57
C PRO A 203 -6.92 -38.13 8.65
N VAL A 204 -6.32 -36.94 8.88
CA VAL A 204 -7.02 -35.65 8.97
C VAL A 204 -6.41 -34.70 7.96
N SER A 205 -7.22 -34.18 7.03
CA SER A 205 -6.77 -33.09 6.16
C SER A 205 -6.84 -31.75 6.90
N TYR A 206 -5.83 -30.91 6.68
CA TYR A 206 -5.77 -29.58 7.24
C TYR A 206 -5.38 -28.54 6.19
N GLY A 207 -5.86 -27.31 6.37
CA GLY A 207 -5.43 -26.13 5.65
C GLY A 207 -5.25 -24.98 6.62
N VAL A 208 -4.16 -24.24 6.50
CA VAL A 208 -3.83 -23.09 7.33
C VAL A 208 -3.65 -21.87 6.45
N SER A 209 -4.38 -20.82 6.72
CA SER A 209 -4.23 -19.52 6.07
C SER A 209 -4.35 -18.37 7.06
N VAL A 210 -3.82 -17.23 6.68
CA VAL A 210 -3.98 -15.96 7.42
C VAL A 210 -4.73 -14.98 6.52
N GLU A 211 -5.82 -14.47 7.03
CA GLU A 211 -6.61 -13.42 6.39
C GLU A 211 -6.16 -12.06 6.89
N LEU A 212 -5.70 -11.21 5.98
CA LEU A 212 -5.39 -9.82 6.24
C LEU A 212 -6.50 -8.96 5.65
N GLN A 213 -6.94 -7.94 6.38
CA GLN A 213 -7.97 -7.05 5.90
C GLN A 213 -7.63 -5.60 6.21
N GLY A 214 -8.12 -4.70 5.33
CA GLY A 214 -8.06 -3.26 5.51
C GLY A 214 -9.39 -2.63 5.10
N ILE A 215 -9.78 -1.58 5.80
CA ILE A 215 -11.01 -0.83 5.52
C ILE A 215 -10.63 0.58 5.08
N GLN A 216 -10.99 0.92 3.85
CA GLN A 216 -10.77 2.21 3.23
C GLN A 216 -12.04 3.06 3.34
N ASP A 217 -11.89 4.33 3.73
CA ASP A 217 -12.95 5.33 3.60
C ASP A 217 -12.92 5.90 2.18
N ASP A 218 -13.96 5.64 1.40
CA ASP A 218 -14.03 6.01 0.00
C ASP A 218 -14.18 7.53 -0.19
N ALA A 219 -14.72 8.25 0.80
CA ALA A 219 -14.81 9.71 0.76
C ALA A 219 -13.43 10.39 0.75
N ASN A 220 -12.40 9.71 1.32
CA ASN A 220 -11.03 10.17 1.37
C ASN A 220 -10.13 9.43 0.37
N ALA A 221 -10.70 8.61 -0.52
CA ALA A 221 -9.98 7.83 -1.51
C ALA A 221 -9.80 8.56 -2.85
N GLU A 222 -10.40 9.74 -3.02
CA GLU A 222 -10.23 10.54 -4.23
C GLU A 222 -8.84 11.16 -4.28
N GLY A 223 -8.08 10.81 -5.29
CA GLY A 223 -6.75 11.34 -5.57
C GLY A 223 -6.61 11.73 -7.03
N SER A 224 -5.53 12.45 -7.35
CA SER A 224 -5.18 12.73 -8.74
C SER A 224 -4.05 11.80 -9.19
N MET A 225 -3.83 11.70 -10.51
CA MET A 225 -2.74 10.93 -11.11
C MET A 225 -1.36 11.28 -10.50
N PHE A 226 -1.18 12.51 -10.02
CA PHE A 226 0.06 13.01 -9.43
C PHE A 226 0.07 12.97 -7.89
N MET A 227 -1.08 12.89 -7.27
CA MET A 227 -1.27 12.85 -5.81
C MET A 227 -2.25 11.73 -5.46
N PRO A 228 -1.76 10.49 -5.30
CA PRO A 228 -2.59 9.40 -4.81
C PRO A 228 -3.17 9.73 -3.43
N PRO A 229 -4.35 9.23 -3.08
CA PRO A 229 -4.97 9.54 -1.79
C PRO A 229 -4.10 9.08 -0.62
N LEU A 230 -4.18 9.81 0.48
CA LEU A 230 -3.42 9.54 1.72
C LEU A 230 -3.76 8.17 2.33
N HIS A 231 -5.01 7.75 2.22
CA HIS A 231 -5.58 6.59 2.90
C HIS A 231 -5.95 5.45 1.96
N MET A 232 -5.31 5.39 0.78
CA MET A 232 -5.56 4.32 -0.16
C MET A 232 -4.93 3.02 0.33
N TYR A 233 -5.73 1.95 0.32
CA TYR A 233 -5.27 0.60 0.60
C TYR A 233 -4.80 -0.10 -0.68
N GLU A 234 -3.84 -0.96 -0.53
CA GLU A 234 -3.26 -1.76 -1.59
C GLU A 234 -3.07 -3.21 -1.12
N SER A 235 -3.39 -4.16 -1.97
CA SER A 235 -3.06 -5.56 -1.76
C SER A 235 -1.73 -5.87 -2.42
N LEU A 236 -0.85 -6.55 -1.70
CA LEU A 236 0.55 -6.77 -2.05
C LEU A 236 0.86 -8.25 -2.01
N CYS A 237 1.42 -8.79 -3.11
CA CYS A 237 1.90 -10.16 -3.21
C CYS A 237 3.30 -10.19 -3.83
N LYS A 238 4.30 -10.70 -3.11
CA LYS A 238 5.65 -10.89 -3.61
C LYS A 238 5.86 -12.35 -3.98
N THR A 239 6.09 -12.59 -5.26
CA THR A 239 6.43 -13.90 -5.80
C THR A 239 7.91 -13.96 -6.18
N GLY A 240 8.45 -15.14 -6.40
CA GLY A 240 9.80 -15.31 -6.97
C GLY A 240 9.94 -14.74 -8.38
N GLY A 241 8.82 -14.59 -9.11
CA GLY A 241 8.78 -14.04 -10.46
C GLY A 241 8.54 -12.54 -10.53
N GLY A 242 8.09 -11.89 -9.45
CA GLY A 242 7.72 -10.47 -9.48
C GLY A 242 7.11 -9.94 -8.21
N PHE A 243 6.59 -8.74 -8.29
CA PHE A 243 5.87 -8.08 -7.21
C PHE A 243 4.57 -7.50 -7.75
N GLU A 244 3.47 -7.97 -7.19
CA GLU A 244 2.13 -7.53 -7.55
C GLU A 244 1.61 -6.55 -6.51
N ARG A 245 1.19 -5.38 -7.00
CA ARG A 245 0.57 -4.32 -6.22
C ARG A 245 -0.77 -4.01 -6.85
N LEU A 246 -1.85 -4.37 -6.16
CA LEU A 246 -3.21 -4.27 -6.65
C LEU A 246 -3.98 -3.24 -5.84
N LEU A 247 -4.51 -2.24 -6.52
CA LEU A 247 -5.48 -1.30 -5.99
C LEU A 247 -6.89 -1.88 -6.09
N GLY A 248 -7.86 -1.26 -5.43
CA GLY A 248 -9.23 -1.76 -5.45
C GLY A 248 -9.80 -1.90 -6.86
N ASN A 249 -9.56 -0.90 -7.72
CA ASN A 249 -10.01 -0.92 -9.11
C ASN A 249 -9.33 -2.03 -9.92
N ASP A 250 -8.01 -2.23 -9.72
CA ASP A 250 -7.27 -3.28 -10.43
C ASP A 250 -7.83 -4.67 -10.09
N ILE A 251 -8.16 -4.91 -8.80
CA ILE A 251 -8.74 -6.18 -8.35
C ILE A 251 -10.09 -6.44 -9.01
N VAL A 252 -10.95 -5.41 -9.11
CA VAL A 252 -12.26 -5.52 -9.73
C VAL A 252 -12.15 -5.76 -11.23
N GLU A 253 -11.26 -5.03 -11.92
CA GLU A 253 -11.01 -5.15 -13.35
C GLU A 253 -10.46 -6.54 -13.71
N ASN A 254 -9.47 -7.03 -12.96
CA ASN A 254 -8.91 -8.36 -13.16
C ASN A 254 -9.97 -9.46 -13.04
N VAL A 255 -10.85 -9.37 -12.02
CA VAL A 255 -11.96 -10.33 -11.87
C VAL A 255 -12.92 -10.27 -13.05
N ALA A 256 -13.23 -9.08 -13.57
CA ALA A 256 -14.07 -8.92 -14.75
C ALA A 256 -13.43 -9.54 -16.00
N ASP A 257 -12.09 -9.50 -16.10
CA ASP A 257 -11.31 -10.11 -17.19
C ASP A 257 -11.04 -11.62 -16.98
N GLY A 258 -11.54 -12.20 -15.89
CA GLY A 258 -11.42 -13.62 -15.57
C GLY A 258 -10.16 -14.01 -14.79
N ASP A 259 -9.38 -13.04 -14.28
CA ASP A 259 -8.26 -13.26 -13.38
C ASP A 259 -8.76 -13.24 -11.92
N PRO A 260 -8.63 -14.34 -11.16
CA PRO A 260 -9.07 -14.41 -9.78
C PRO A 260 -8.19 -13.64 -8.80
N ASN A 261 -7.19 -12.87 -9.23
CA ASN A 261 -6.16 -12.22 -8.39
C ASN A 261 -5.51 -13.19 -7.39
N THR A 262 -5.26 -14.42 -7.83
CA THR A 262 -4.73 -15.49 -6.99
C THR A 262 -3.38 -15.97 -7.51
N PHE A 263 -2.38 -15.86 -6.66
CA PHE A 263 -1.00 -16.27 -6.93
C PHE A 263 -0.69 -17.50 -6.08
N THR A 264 -0.09 -18.54 -6.67
CA THR A 264 0.17 -19.83 -6.01
C THR A 264 1.62 -20.30 -6.09
N ASN A 265 2.46 -19.57 -6.85
CA ASN A 265 3.84 -19.99 -7.09
C ASN A 265 4.82 -19.10 -6.32
N ASP A 266 5.64 -19.74 -5.48
CA ASP A 266 6.81 -19.12 -4.82
C ASP A 266 6.51 -17.78 -4.15
N ILE A 267 5.47 -17.76 -3.31
CA ILE A 267 5.08 -16.56 -2.58
C ILE A 267 6.04 -16.33 -1.41
N THR A 268 6.81 -15.26 -1.46
CA THR A 268 7.75 -14.89 -0.40
C THR A 268 7.06 -14.18 0.77
N TRP A 269 6.18 -13.24 0.45
CA TRP A 269 5.35 -12.55 1.42
C TRP A 269 4.10 -11.98 0.74
N ALA A 270 3.08 -11.74 1.55
CA ALA A 270 1.85 -11.09 1.11
C ALA A 270 1.35 -10.14 2.19
N GLY A 271 0.62 -9.08 1.79
CA GLY A 271 0.19 -8.08 2.75
C GLY A 271 -0.86 -7.12 2.23
N ILE A 272 -1.33 -6.28 3.14
CA ILE A 272 -2.13 -5.10 2.86
C ILE A 272 -1.37 -3.89 3.38
N GLY A 273 -1.24 -2.87 2.54
CA GLY A 273 -0.52 -1.65 2.86
C GLY A 273 -1.37 -0.41 2.72
N THR A 274 -1.01 0.61 3.46
CA THR A 274 -1.37 2.01 3.20
C THR A 274 -0.11 2.76 2.80
N ARG A 275 -0.21 4.06 2.59
CA ARG A 275 0.97 4.90 2.30
C ARG A 275 2.11 4.72 3.33
N TYR A 276 1.78 4.67 4.62
CA TYR A 276 2.77 4.70 5.72
C TYR A 276 2.88 3.41 6.53
N PHE A 277 1.87 2.56 6.51
CA PHE A 277 1.80 1.36 7.33
C PHE A 277 1.61 0.11 6.49
N LEU A 278 2.06 -1.00 7.03
CA LEU A 278 2.00 -2.31 6.39
C LEU A 278 1.52 -3.36 7.39
N SER A 279 0.59 -4.22 6.96
CA SER A 279 0.27 -5.50 7.58
C SER A 279 0.67 -6.60 6.60
N ALA A 280 1.66 -7.41 6.92
CA ALA A 280 2.19 -8.44 6.01
C ALA A 280 2.46 -9.76 6.72
N VAL A 281 2.35 -10.85 5.96
CA VAL A 281 2.63 -12.21 6.39
C VAL A 281 3.73 -12.79 5.52
N TYR A 282 4.68 -13.47 6.14
CA TYR A 282 5.74 -14.22 5.47
C TYR A 282 6.14 -15.45 6.30
N SER A 283 6.75 -16.44 5.67
CA SER A 283 7.28 -17.60 6.36
C SER A 283 8.82 -17.56 6.37
N PRO A 284 9.46 -17.72 7.53
CA PRO A 284 10.92 -17.81 7.61
C PRO A 284 11.45 -19.16 7.10
N ASP A 285 10.63 -20.19 7.08
CA ASP A 285 11.02 -21.57 6.77
C ASP A 285 10.72 -21.98 5.32
N GLY A 286 10.22 -21.07 4.47
CA GLY A 286 9.92 -21.36 3.07
C GLY A 286 8.86 -20.46 2.46
N ALA A 287 8.44 -20.81 1.24
CA ALA A 287 7.41 -20.07 0.54
C ALA A 287 6.02 -20.28 1.16
N LEU A 288 5.20 -19.26 1.09
CA LEU A 288 3.76 -19.34 1.34
C LEU A 288 3.08 -20.10 0.18
N THR A 289 1.94 -20.75 0.43
CA THR A 289 1.29 -21.58 -0.58
C THR A 289 0.43 -20.79 -1.55
N SER A 290 -0.16 -19.69 -1.10
CA SER A 290 -0.99 -18.85 -1.95
C SER A 290 -1.13 -17.43 -1.41
N CYS A 291 -1.48 -16.51 -2.30
CA CYS A 291 -1.89 -15.16 -2.00
C CYS A 291 -3.10 -14.86 -2.88
N ALA A 292 -4.26 -14.61 -2.28
CA ALA A 292 -5.50 -14.31 -2.99
C ALA A 292 -6.05 -12.96 -2.53
N SER A 293 -6.16 -12.03 -3.46
CA SER A 293 -6.63 -10.67 -3.21
C SER A 293 -8.08 -10.51 -3.63
N SER A 294 -8.89 -9.91 -2.77
CA SER A 294 -10.29 -9.58 -3.07
C SER A 294 -10.70 -8.25 -2.47
N VAL A 295 -11.73 -7.64 -3.07
CA VAL A 295 -12.34 -6.40 -2.61
C VAL A 295 -13.83 -6.62 -2.51
N GLU A 296 -14.41 -6.26 -1.37
CA GLU A 296 -15.86 -6.19 -1.23
C GLU A 296 -16.35 -4.83 -1.73
N PRO A 297 -17.48 -4.78 -2.46
CA PRO A 297 -18.03 -3.53 -2.95
C PRO A 297 -18.30 -2.56 -1.80
N PRO A 298 -18.27 -1.25 -2.05
CA PRO A 298 -18.45 -0.23 -1.03
C PRO A 298 -19.79 -0.42 -0.32
N LYS A 299 -19.72 -0.48 1.00
CA LYS A 299 -20.89 -0.50 1.85
C LYS A 299 -20.81 0.66 2.83
N ASP A 300 -21.84 1.50 2.85
CA ASP A 300 -21.90 2.70 3.71
C ASP A 300 -20.70 3.66 3.52
N GLY A 301 -20.12 3.71 2.31
CA GLY A 301 -18.95 4.57 1.99
C GLY A 301 -17.61 3.96 2.38
N PHE A 302 -17.55 2.65 2.64
CA PHE A 302 -16.32 1.94 3.00
C PHE A 302 -16.09 0.73 2.09
N THR A 303 -14.87 0.61 1.58
CA THR A 303 -14.40 -0.53 0.80
C THR A 303 -13.51 -1.43 1.65
N ARG A 304 -13.77 -2.74 1.66
CA ARG A 304 -12.96 -3.72 2.38
C ARG A 304 -12.05 -4.45 1.42
N PHE A 305 -10.75 -4.37 1.71
CA PHE A 305 -9.69 -5.16 1.08
C PHE A 305 -9.42 -6.41 1.89
N THR A 306 -9.33 -7.54 1.23
CA THR A 306 -8.97 -8.82 1.86
C THR A 306 -7.84 -9.48 1.07
N ASN A 307 -6.82 -9.94 1.78
CA ASN A 307 -5.75 -10.77 1.25
C ASN A 307 -5.68 -12.07 2.06
N LEU A 308 -6.03 -13.18 1.43
CA LEU A 308 -5.98 -14.51 2.03
C LEU A 308 -4.65 -15.16 1.67
N VAL A 309 -3.84 -15.40 2.70
CA VAL A 309 -2.46 -15.90 2.57
C VAL A 309 -2.39 -17.35 3.05
N GLY A 310 -2.12 -18.27 2.15
CA GLY A 310 -1.94 -19.69 2.47
C GLY A 310 -0.58 -19.93 3.14
N ILE A 311 -0.61 -20.56 4.32
CA ILE A 311 0.59 -20.93 5.09
C ILE A 311 1.01 -22.39 4.81
N GLY A 312 0.03 -23.25 4.57
CA GLY A 312 0.27 -24.66 4.26
C GLY A 312 -0.98 -25.50 4.45
N ASP A 313 -1.00 -26.58 3.70
CA ASP A 313 -2.04 -27.58 3.73
C ASP A 313 -1.44 -28.99 3.68
N GLY A 314 -2.26 -29.99 3.90
CA GLY A 314 -1.81 -31.38 3.81
C GLY A 314 -2.73 -32.37 4.52
N LEU A 315 -2.24 -33.62 4.60
CA LEU A 315 -2.88 -34.74 5.26
C LEU A 315 -2.02 -35.25 6.39
N LEU A 316 -2.52 -35.19 7.62
CA LEU A 316 -1.87 -35.72 8.81
C LEU A 316 -2.28 -37.19 9.03
N GLN A 317 -1.32 -38.09 8.99
CA GLN A 317 -1.54 -39.50 9.36
C GLN A 317 -1.79 -39.62 10.87
N PRO A 318 -2.38 -40.73 11.34
CA PRO A 318 -2.53 -41.00 12.77
C PRO A 318 -1.19 -40.90 13.53
N GLY A 319 -1.14 -40.10 14.60
CA GLY A 319 0.04 -39.83 15.40
C GLY A 319 1.06 -38.86 14.77
N GLU A 320 0.83 -38.37 13.56
CA GLU A 320 1.72 -37.41 12.90
C GLU A 320 1.60 -36.01 13.48
N THR A 321 2.72 -35.29 13.48
CA THR A 321 2.81 -33.90 13.91
C THR A 321 3.44 -33.07 12.81
N VAL A 322 2.84 -31.93 12.49
CA VAL A 322 3.41 -30.94 11.58
C VAL A 322 3.53 -29.59 12.27
N THR A 323 4.62 -28.90 12.00
CA THR A 323 4.83 -27.52 12.48
C THR A 323 4.80 -26.56 11.31
N ARG A 324 4.07 -25.46 11.46
CA ARG A 324 4.04 -24.35 10.50
C ARG A 324 4.48 -23.07 11.22
N LYS A 325 5.41 -22.35 10.61
CA LYS A 325 5.90 -21.08 11.14
C LYS A 325 5.61 -19.96 10.17
N TYR A 326 5.11 -18.87 10.69
CA TYR A 326 4.92 -17.65 9.94
C TYR A 326 5.11 -16.43 10.85
N SER A 327 5.39 -15.30 10.24
CA SER A 327 5.53 -14.02 10.93
C SER A 327 4.52 -13.03 10.40
N VAL A 328 3.91 -12.27 11.29
CA VAL A 328 3.09 -11.11 10.96
C VAL A 328 3.90 -9.87 11.27
N PHE A 329 4.15 -9.06 10.25
CA PHE A 329 4.64 -7.69 10.42
C PHE A 329 3.44 -6.75 10.45
N MET A 330 3.37 -5.85 11.42
CA MET A 330 2.37 -4.79 11.43
C MET A 330 2.98 -3.54 12.04
N GLY A 331 3.26 -2.55 11.18
CA GLY A 331 3.96 -1.36 11.62
C GLY A 331 4.25 -0.36 10.49
N PRO A 332 5.05 0.66 10.80
CA PRO A 332 5.42 1.70 9.84
C PRO A 332 6.35 1.15 8.75
N LYS A 333 6.20 1.66 7.52
CA LYS A 333 7.02 1.31 6.35
C LYS A 333 8.42 1.96 6.43
N LYS A 334 9.16 1.74 7.53
CA LYS A 334 10.55 2.19 7.65
C LYS A 334 11.48 1.31 6.82
N LEU A 335 12.20 1.91 5.87
CA LEU A 335 13.11 1.17 4.98
C LEU A 335 14.13 0.32 5.76
N SER A 336 14.70 0.86 6.84
CA SER A 336 15.68 0.16 7.68
C SER A 336 15.11 -1.11 8.34
N GLU A 337 13.84 -1.10 8.74
CA GLU A 337 13.19 -2.26 9.36
C GLU A 337 12.73 -3.26 8.30
N LEU A 338 12.13 -2.78 7.21
CA LEU A 338 11.62 -3.64 6.14
C LEU A 338 12.74 -4.39 5.39
N SER A 339 13.96 -3.84 5.35
CA SER A 339 15.13 -4.48 4.72
C SER A 339 15.91 -5.40 5.66
N SER A 340 15.70 -5.33 6.98
CA SER A 340 16.54 -6.02 7.98
C SER A 340 16.06 -7.44 8.34
N GLY A 341 14.90 -7.88 7.84
CA GLY A 341 14.31 -9.19 8.15
C GLY A 341 14.91 -10.35 7.35
N ALA A 342 14.54 -11.59 7.71
CA ALA A 342 14.85 -12.79 6.93
C ALA A 342 14.25 -12.73 5.52
N VAL A 343 13.15 -12.02 5.38
CA VAL A 343 12.47 -11.71 4.12
C VAL A 343 12.42 -10.19 3.99
N SER A 344 12.88 -9.66 2.86
CA SER A 344 12.81 -8.22 2.59
C SER A 344 11.39 -7.82 2.23
N LEU A 345 10.83 -6.88 2.99
CA LEU A 345 9.53 -6.27 2.77
C LEU A 345 9.63 -4.88 2.11
N GLU A 346 10.82 -4.47 1.66
CA GLU A 346 11.07 -3.10 1.17
C GLU A 346 10.27 -2.73 -0.07
N ASP A 347 9.86 -3.73 -0.88
CA ASP A 347 8.97 -3.52 -2.03
C ASP A 347 7.58 -2.98 -1.64
N ALA A 348 7.21 -3.09 -0.36
CA ALA A 348 5.99 -2.47 0.16
C ALA A 348 6.02 -0.94 0.11
N ILE A 349 7.22 -0.31 0.08
CA ILE A 349 7.35 1.13 -0.10
C ILE A 349 7.21 1.45 -1.60
N ASP A 350 6.21 2.24 -1.95
CA ASP A 350 6.01 2.63 -3.35
C ASP A 350 6.91 3.82 -3.74
N PHE A 351 8.07 3.52 -4.24
CA PHE A 351 8.96 4.52 -4.87
C PHE A 351 8.72 4.66 -6.37
N GLY A 352 7.82 3.86 -6.97
CA GLY A 352 7.58 3.83 -8.41
C GLY A 352 8.84 3.46 -9.22
N MET A 353 8.85 3.84 -10.49
CA MET A 353 9.97 3.55 -11.41
C MET A 353 11.30 4.22 -11.02
N PHE A 354 11.27 5.20 -10.12
CA PHE A 354 12.45 5.97 -9.70
C PHE A 354 13.09 5.45 -8.40
N HIS A 355 12.77 4.22 -7.96
CA HIS A 355 13.24 3.62 -6.71
C HIS A 355 14.76 3.68 -6.53
N VAL A 356 15.54 3.55 -7.62
CA VAL A 356 17.01 3.64 -7.60
C VAL A 356 17.49 5.02 -7.12
N MET A 357 16.73 6.09 -7.43
CA MET A 357 17.03 7.45 -7.00
C MET A 357 16.45 7.79 -5.63
N CYS A 358 15.29 7.21 -5.29
CA CYS A 358 14.61 7.48 -4.03
C CYS A 358 15.37 6.95 -2.81
N LYS A 359 15.93 5.73 -2.90
CA LYS A 359 16.70 5.14 -1.78
C LYS A 359 17.89 6.00 -1.33
N PRO A 360 18.78 6.49 -2.22
CA PRO A 360 19.83 7.45 -1.85
C PRO A 360 19.29 8.76 -1.27
N MET A 361 18.19 9.30 -1.82
CA MET A 361 17.58 10.53 -1.31
C MET A 361 17.07 10.35 0.12
N LEU A 362 16.38 9.25 0.40
CA LEU A 362 15.92 8.90 1.75
C LEU A 362 17.12 8.72 2.71
N TRP A 363 18.19 8.08 2.27
CA TRP A 363 19.43 7.93 3.04
C TRP A 363 20.06 9.28 3.40
N PHE A 364 20.19 10.20 2.44
CA PHE A 364 20.68 11.56 2.72
C PHE A 364 19.74 12.31 3.67
N MET A 365 18.43 12.15 3.54
CA MET A 365 17.46 12.76 4.45
C MET A 365 17.67 12.29 5.90
N HIS A 366 17.94 11.00 6.11
CA HIS A 366 18.29 10.46 7.43
C HIS A 366 19.61 11.02 7.97
N ILE A 367 20.64 11.18 7.12
CA ILE A 367 21.91 11.82 7.52
C ILE A 367 21.66 13.25 8.00
N PHE A 368 20.91 14.04 7.22
CA PHE A 368 20.61 15.42 7.60
C PHE A 368 19.78 15.49 8.87
N PHE A 369 18.81 14.61 9.05
CA PHE A 369 18.05 14.49 10.30
C PHE A 369 18.96 14.21 11.50
N GLY A 370 19.97 13.36 11.33
CA GLY A 370 20.97 13.09 12.38
C GLY A 370 21.76 14.31 12.85
N PHE A 371 21.88 15.33 11.98
CA PHE A 371 22.56 16.59 12.35
C PHE A 371 21.63 17.62 13.00
N VAL A 372 20.38 17.70 12.54
CA VAL A 372 19.47 18.80 12.93
C VAL A 372 18.27 18.34 13.77
N ALA A 373 18.06 17.03 13.91
CA ALA A 373 16.94 16.41 14.63
C ALA A 373 15.55 16.96 14.23
N ASN A 374 15.40 17.40 12.97
CA ASN A 374 14.15 17.95 12.43
C ASN A 374 14.02 17.57 10.96
N TRP A 375 12.91 16.91 10.62
CA TRP A 375 12.65 16.41 9.27
C TRP A 375 12.44 17.53 8.25
N GLY A 376 11.81 18.64 8.63
CA GLY A 376 11.62 19.77 7.72
C GLY A 376 12.96 20.40 7.29
N PHE A 377 13.90 20.59 8.21
CA PHE A 377 15.25 21.02 7.83
C PHE A 377 15.99 19.95 7.03
N ALA A 378 15.79 18.65 7.31
CA ALA A 378 16.36 17.57 6.51
C ALA A 378 15.90 17.64 5.05
N ILE A 379 14.62 17.94 4.78
CA ILE A 379 14.06 18.15 3.43
C ILE A 379 14.74 19.37 2.77
N ILE A 380 14.89 20.48 3.49
CA ILE A 380 15.55 21.68 2.96
C ILE A 380 16.99 21.37 2.55
N PHE A 381 17.77 20.68 3.41
CA PHE A 381 19.15 20.30 3.09
C PHE A 381 19.23 19.32 1.93
N LEU A 382 18.30 18.34 1.85
CA LEU A 382 18.19 17.44 0.71
C LEU A 382 17.92 18.24 -0.58
N THR A 383 17.02 19.22 -0.53
CA THR A 383 16.71 20.07 -1.68
C THR A 383 17.92 20.89 -2.11
N ILE A 384 18.67 21.46 -1.16
CA ILE A 384 19.93 22.19 -1.43
C ILE A 384 20.96 21.25 -2.09
N LEU A 385 21.13 20.03 -1.57
CA LEU A 385 22.03 19.04 -2.15
C LEU A 385 21.66 18.71 -3.60
N VAL A 386 20.39 18.43 -3.87
CA VAL A 386 19.88 18.17 -5.23
C VAL A 386 20.13 19.37 -6.14
N LYS A 387 19.90 20.60 -5.65
CA LYS A 387 20.16 21.84 -6.40
C LYS A 387 21.65 22.02 -6.69
N LEU A 388 22.53 21.72 -5.76
CA LEU A 388 24.00 21.78 -5.97
C LEU A 388 24.44 20.77 -7.04
N ILE A 389 23.94 19.54 -6.98
CA ILE A 389 24.25 18.50 -7.98
C ILE A 389 23.74 18.90 -9.37
N THR A 390 22.54 19.50 -9.46
CA THR A 390 21.94 19.92 -10.73
C THR A 390 22.39 21.30 -11.23
N MET A 391 23.11 22.07 -10.40
CA MET A 391 23.56 23.44 -10.72
C MET A 391 24.34 23.56 -12.04
N PRO A 392 25.33 22.69 -12.34
CA PRO A 392 26.06 22.81 -13.61
C PRO A 392 25.16 22.63 -14.84
N LEU A 393 24.15 21.78 -14.73
CA LEU A 393 23.16 21.59 -15.79
C LEU A 393 22.26 22.81 -15.93
N THR A 394 21.82 23.37 -14.81
CA THR A 394 21.00 24.61 -14.76
C THR A 394 21.74 25.80 -15.36
N ILE A 395 23.06 25.97 -15.08
CA ILE A 395 23.87 27.02 -15.66
C ILE A 395 23.97 26.88 -17.20
N LYS A 396 24.16 25.65 -17.70
CA LYS A 396 24.15 25.39 -19.16
C LYS A 396 22.78 25.76 -19.79
N GLN A 397 21.71 25.46 -19.11
CA GLN A 397 20.34 25.83 -19.55
C GLN A 397 20.18 27.35 -19.66
N TYR A 398 20.55 28.10 -18.60
CA TYR A 398 20.47 29.55 -18.62
C TYR A 398 21.34 30.18 -19.75
N ARG A 399 22.53 29.66 -19.98
CA ARG A 399 23.39 30.11 -21.11
C ARG A 399 22.75 29.86 -22.46
N SER A 400 22.17 28.69 -22.69
CA SER A 400 21.46 28.37 -23.91
C SER A 400 20.23 29.25 -24.10
N MET A 401 19.44 29.49 -23.03
CA MET A 401 18.29 30.40 -23.09
C MET A 401 18.70 31.85 -23.38
N ALA A 402 19.80 32.31 -22.80
CA ALA A 402 20.35 33.65 -23.09
C ALA A 402 20.74 33.77 -24.57
N ALA A 403 21.45 32.77 -25.12
CA ALA A 403 21.79 32.74 -26.55
C ALA A 403 20.55 32.73 -27.45
N MET A 404 19.45 32.00 -27.05
CA MET A 404 18.19 32.01 -27.80
C MET A 404 17.54 33.40 -27.80
N LYS A 405 17.60 34.15 -26.68
CA LYS A 405 17.05 35.53 -26.61
C LYS A 405 17.73 36.49 -27.60
N THR A 406 19.04 36.33 -27.93
CA THR A 406 19.72 37.19 -28.88
C THR A 406 19.26 36.98 -30.33
N VAL A 407 18.79 35.79 -30.65
CA VAL A 407 18.29 35.42 -31.98
C VAL A 407 16.78 35.72 -32.17
N GLN A 408 16.07 35.92 -31.05
CA GLN A 408 14.63 36.15 -31.05
C GLN A 408 14.13 37.30 -31.97
N PRO A 409 14.78 38.49 -32.02
CA PRO A 409 14.33 39.58 -32.91
C PRO A 409 14.51 39.22 -34.38
N GLN A 410 15.54 38.47 -34.78
CA GLN A 410 15.73 37.99 -36.14
C GLN A 410 14.64 36.94 -36.51
N LEU A 411 14.32 36.08 -35.55
CA LEU A 411 13.27 35.08 -35.67
C LEU A 411 11.89 35.74 -35.97
N LYS A 412 11.54 36.78 -35.20
CA LYS A 412 10.30 37.54 -35.42
C LYS A 412 10.23 38.13 -36.83
N LYS A 413 11.31 38.77 -37.30
CA LYS A 413 11.40 39.30 -38.69
C LYS A 413 11.21 38.22 -39.73
N MET A 414 11.78 37.03 -39.53
CA MET A 414 11.61 35.89 -40.44
C MET A 414 10.17 35.37 -40.43
N GLN A 415 9.53 35.26 -39.26
CA GLN A 415 8.14 34.85 -39.12
C GLN A 415 7.18 35.80 -39.88
N GLU A 416 7.45 37.09 -39.82
CA GLU A 416 6.70 38.10 -40.60
C GLU A 416 6.93 37.97 -42.10
N LYS A 417 8.21 37.77 -42.51
CA LYS A 417 8.62 37.69 -43.91
C LYS A 417 8.08 36.45 -44.65
N TYR A 418 8.01 35.30 -43.95
CA TYR A 418 7.64 34.02 -44.53
C TYR A 418 6.31 33.50 -43.93
N LYS A 419 5.40 34.40 -43.57
CA LYS A 419 4.13 34.09 -42.91
C LYS A 419 3.28 33.10 -43.70
N ASP A 420 3.31 33.19 -45.04
CA ASP A 420 2.49 32.37 -45.92
C ASP A 420 3.20 31.11 -46.45
N ASP A 421 4.51 30.95 -46.16
CA ASP A 421 5.32 29.80 -46.58
C ASP A 421 5.97 29.13 -45.37
N LYS A 422 5.22 28.22 -44.72
CA LYS A 422 5.66 27.50 -43.52
C LYS A 422 6.89 26.63 -43.75
N MET A 423 7.03 26.04 -44.95
CA MET A 423 8.18 25.18 -45.28
C MET A 423 9.47 25.99 -45.37
N ARG A 424 9.42 27.12 -46.00
CA ARG A 424 10.56 28.02 -46.15
C ARG A 424 10.91 28.70 -44.85
N LEU A 425 9.90 29.06 -44.05
CA LEU A 425 10.11 29.57 -42.68
C LEU A 425 10.92 28.58 -41.85
N GLN A 426 10.55 27.31 -41.86
CA GLN A 426 11.23 26.27 -41.07
C GLN A 426 12.69 26.08 -41.55
N GLN A 427 12.94 26.08 -42.86
CA GLN A 427 14.30 25.95 -43.39
C GLN A 427 15.18 27.14 -42.99
N GLU A 428 14.66 28.38 -43.14
CA GLU A 428 15.42 29.59 -42.79
C GLU A 428 15.60 29.73 -41.28
N MET A 429 14.66 29.28 -40.44
CA MET A 429 14.83 29.19 -38.99
C MET A 429 15.97 28.24 -38.62
N MET A 430 16.01 27.05 -39.22
CA MET A 430 17.08 26.08 -38.97
C MET A 430 18.44 26.61 -39.40
N LYS A 431 18.50 27.36 -40.52
CA LYS A 431 19.71 28.03 -40.98
C LYS A 431 20.17 29.13 -40.03
N LEU A 432 19.24 29.98 -39.57
CA LEU A 432 19.49 31.00 -38.56
C LEU A 432 20.07 30.45 -37.29
N TYR A 433 19.51 29.34 -36.78
CA TYR A 433 20.05 28.67 -35.60
C TYR A 433 21.44 28.12 -35.80
N LYS A 434 21.76 27.53 -36.96
CA LYS A 434 23.08 27.05 -37.32
C LYS A 434 24.12 28.18 -37.42
N GLU A 435 23.77 29.27 -38.09
CA GLU A 435 24.62 30.44 -38.29
C GLU A 435 25.00 31.12 -36.96
N ASN A 436 24.06 31.18 -36.05
CA ASN A 436 24.28 31.75 -34.70
C ASN A 436 24.81 30.73 -33.67
N GLN A 437 25.06 29.48 -34.08
CA GLN A 437 25.48 28.37 -33.20
C GLN A 437 24.56 28.15 -31.99
N VAL A 438 23.26 28.41 -32.15
CA VAL A 438 22.25 28.24 -31.13
C VAL A 438 21.48 26.95 -31.40
N ASN A 439 21.50 26.07 -30.41
CA ASN A 439 20.69 24.84 -30.50
C ASN A 439 19.37 25.03 -29.74
N PRO A 440 18.21 25.03 -30.43
CA PRO A 440 16.91 25.20 -29.77
C PRO A 440 16.59 24.08 -28.76
N LEU A 441 17.11 22.87 -28.98
CA LEU A 441 16.92 21.75 -28.07
C LEU A 441 17.78 21.83 -26.81
N ALA A 442 18.90 22.59 -26.84
CA ALA A 442 19.78 22.73 -25.68
C ALA A 442 19.13 23.49 -24.50
N GLY A 443 18.07 24.26 -24.75
CA GLY A 443 17.31 24.98 -23.72
C GLY A 443 16.35 24.09 -22.94
N CYS A 444 15.73 23.10 -23.60
CA CYS A 444 14.74 22.21 -22.96
C CYS A 444 15.35 20.88 -22.47
N LEU A 445 16.47 20.42 -23.03
CA LEU A 445 17.14 19.17 -22.65
C LEU A 445 17.42 19.06 -21.15
N PRO A 446 17.95 20.10 -20.45
CA PRO A 446 18.16 20.04 -19.01
C PRO A 446 16.87 19.83 -18.23
N MET A 447 15.75 20.39 -18.66
CA MET A 447 14.43 20.20 -18.01
C MET A 447 14.00 18.73 -18.08
N ILE A 448 14.18 18.07 -19.24
CA ILE A 448 13.86 16.65 -19.40
C ILE A 448 14.73 15.78 -18.49
N ILE A 449 16.03 16.10 -18.34
CA ILE A 449 16.94 15.37 -17.46
C ILE A 449 16.61 15.61 -15.97
N MET A 450 16.15 16.80 -15.60
CA MET A 450 15.80 17.13 -14.21
C MET A 450 14.44 16.55 -13.79
N MET A 451 13.53 16.28 -14.73
CA MET A 451 12.19 15.77 -14.44
C MET A 451 12.24 14.47 -13.62
N PRO A 452 13.00 13.42 -13.97
CA PRO A 452 13.13 12.21 -13.15
C PRO A 452 13.64 12.49 -11.73
N ILE A 453 14.55 13.47 -11.58
CA ILE A 453 15.10 13.83 -10.26
C ILE A 453 14.02 14.46 -9.37
N TYR A 454 13.20 15.37 -9.93
CA TYR A 454 12.10 15.97 -9.19
C TYR A 454 10.98 14.95 -8.86
N PHE A 455 10.67 14.03 -9.78
CA PHE A 455 9.74 12.95 -9.50
C PHE A 455 10.27 12.03 -8.40
N ALA A 456 11.56 11.69 -8.43
CA ALA A 456 12.17 10.89 -7.37
C ALA A 456 12.14 11.62 -6.02
N LEU A 457 12.44 12.93 -6.00
CA LEU A 457 12.36 13.74 -4.78
C LEU A 457 10.92 13.77 -4.24
N TYR A 458 9.94 14.02 -5.11
CA TYR A 458 8.53 13.99 -4.76
C TYR A 458 8.13 12.64 -4.17
N ARG A 459 8.44 11.52 -4.86
CA ARG A 459 8.11 10.17 -4.39
C ARG A 459 8.82 9.83 -3.08
N THR A 460 10.05 10.28 -2.88
CA THR A 460 10.78 10.08 -1.62
C THR A 460 10.06 10.76 -0.46
N ILE A 461 9.69 12.04 -0.62
CA ILE A 461 8.98 12.81 0.42
C ILE A 461 7.58 12.23 0.62
N TYR A 462 6.88 11.89 -0.46
CA TYR A 462 5.54 11.33 -0.40
C TYR A 462 5.50 10.00 0.37
N SER A 463 6.46 9.09 0.14
CA SER A 463 6.45 7.74 0.71
C SER A 463 7.18 7.61 2.06
N ALA A 464 7.85 8.68 2.53
CA ALA A 464 8.63 8.65 3.76
C ALA A 464 7.72 8.64 5.00
N VAL A 465 7.63 7.51 5.70
CA VAL A 465 6.89 7.39 6.97
C VAL A 465 7.51 8.25 8.09
N GLU A 466 8.76 8.62 7.95
CA GLU A 466 9.50 9.53 8.83
C GLU A 466 8.84 10.91 8.92
N LEU A 467 8.10 11.31 7.89
CA LEU A 467 7.39 12.60 7.84
C LEU A 467 5.99 12.54 8.45
N TYR A 468 5.47 11.33 8.72
CA TYR A 468 4.16 11.13 9.31
C TYR A 468 4.11 11.76 10.72
N GLN A 469 3.24 12.75 10.91
CA GLN A 469 3.07 13.54 12.12
C GLN A 469 4.37 14.22 12.62
N ALA A 470 5.36 14.38 11.76
CA ALA A 470 6.62 15.04 12.11
C ALA A 470 6.46 16.56 12.12
N PRO A 471 6.75 17.26 13.21
CA PRO A 471 6.68 18.72 13.28
C PRO A 471 7.86 19.36 12.56
N PHE A 472 7.62 20.47 11.87
CA PHE A 472 8.70 21.33 11.36
C PHE A 472 8.99 22.48 12.34
N GLY A 473 7.95 23.20 12.75
CA GLY A 473 8.05 24.34 13.62
C GLY A 473 6.94 25.37 13.34
N LEU A 474 6.76 26.31 14.24
CA LEU A 474 5.69 27.33 14.20
C LEU A 474 4.31 26.65 14.11
N TRP A 475 3.57 26.90 13.03
CA TRP A 475 2.25 26.33 12.79
C TRP A 475 2.26 24.98 12.07
N LEU A 476 3.38 24.56 11.49
CA LEU A 476 3.51 23.29 10.80
C LEU A 476 3.82 22.18 11.81
N THR A 477 2.77 21.57 12.34
CA THR A 477 2.86 20.50 13.35
C THR A 477 2.91 19.10 12.74
N ASP A 478 2.58 18.98 11.43
CA ASP A 478 2.60 17.72 10.70
C ASP A 478 3.02 17.96 9.24
N LEU A 479 4.14 17.35 8.83
CA LEU A 479 4.66 17.43 7.45
C LEU A 479 3.97 16.47 6.49
N SER A 480 3.08 15.61 6.96
CA SER A 480 2.37 14.63 6.14
C SER A 480 1.02 15.09 5.63
N VAL A 481 0.49 16.18 6.15
CA VAL A 481 -0.80 16.78 5.78
C VAL A 481 -0.63 18.17 5.17
N GLU A 482 -1.69 18.68 4.58
CA GLU A 482 -1.72 20.05 4.03
C GLU A 482 -1.55 21.10 5.12
N ASP A 483 -0.92 22.24 4.77
CA ASP A 483 -0.78 23.38 5.68
C ASP A 483 -2.16 23.95 6.02
N PRO A 484 -2.61 23.87 7.28
CA PRO A 484 -3.94 24.34 7.68
C PRO A 484 -4.13 25.84 7.54
N THR A 485 -3.02 26.60 7.48
CA THR A 485 -3.06 28.08 7.41
C THR A 485 -2.93 28.59 5.98
N TYR A 486 -2.59 27.73 5.00
CA TYR A 486 -2.30 28.09 3.61
C TYR A 486 -1.22 29.20 3.45
N ILE A 487 -0.42 29.43 4.51
CA ILE A 487 0.64 30.44 4.47
C ILE A 487 1.84 29.94 3.66
N THR A 488 2.19 28.66 3.79
CA THR A 488 3.34 28.07 3.08
C THR A 488 3.23 28.20 1.56
N PRO A 489 2.09 27.92 0.90
CA PRO A 489 1.93 28.13 -0.53
C PRO A 489 2.00 29.59 -0.96
N LEU A 490 1.72 30.54 -0.06
CA LEU A 490 1.80 31.98 -0.34
C LEU A 490 3.23 32.54 -0.23
N LEU A 491 4.12 31.84 0.50
CA LEU A 491 5.51 32.22 0.69
C LEU A 491 6.46 31.60 -0.35
N LEU A 492 6.02 30.57 -1.09
CA LEU A 492 6.75 29.87 -2.15
C LEU A 492 6.36 30.38 -3.54
#